data_89b533f723265ffedd268882ff643c02
#
_entry.id   89b533f723265ffedd268882ff643c02
#
_cell.length_a   1.000
_cell.length_b   1.000
_cell.length_c   1.000
_cell.angle_alpha   90.00
_cell.angle_beta   90.00
_cell.angle_gamma   90.00
#
_symmetry.space_group_name_H-M   'P 1'
#
loop_
_entity.id
_entity.type
_entity.pdbx_description
1 polymer ?
#
loop_
_entity_poly.entity_id
_entity_poly.type
_entity_poly.pdbx_seq_one_letter_code
_entity_poly.pdbx_strand_id
1 'polypeptide(L)'
;GHRLNHKPLEMSGGEQQRVAIAIALANRPKVLLADEPTGALDTKTSRQILEVFHHVSETYKVTVVIVTHDRSMSYAVDRFVEIRDGKTSTETVRRRPFEIDEEISPDAASHDEYVVLDSAGRLQIPPEYKEALGIGERLRVEVKDNQLILKLPEDT
;
A
#
# COMPACT_ATOMS: atom_id res chain seq x y z
N GLY A 1 24.08 17.54 11.44
CA GLY A 1 24.60 18.86 11.23
C GLY A 1 25.54 19.07 10.05
N HIS A 2 26.30 18.05 9.55
CA HIS A 2 27.34 18.24 8.51
C HIS A 2 26.81 18.57 7.09
N ARG A 3 25.52 18.47 6.85
CA ARG A 3 24.85 18.75 5.55
C ARG A 3 24.12 20.09 5.48
N LEU A 4 24.15 20.91 6.54
CA LEU A 4 23.36 22.15 6.60
C LEU A 4 23.65 23.15 5.47
N ASN A 5 24.87 23.16 4.94
CA ASN A 5 25.29 24.08 3.89
C ASN A 5 25.31 23.43 2.47
N HIS A 6 24.90 22.18 2.36
CA HIS A 6 24.86 21.50 1.05
C HIS A 6 23.66 21.94 0.25
N LYS A 7 23.87 22.13 -1.06
CA LYS A 7 22.79 22.33 -2.01
C LYS A 7 22.09 21.00 -2.33
N PRO A 8 20.83 21.00 -2.76
CA PRO A 8 20.12 19.76 -3.09
C PRO A 8 20.88 18.85 -4.05
N LEU A 9 21.56 19.38 -5.06
CA LEU A 9 22.35 18.61 -6.04
C LEU A 9 23.62 17.96 -5.46
N GLU A 10 24.02 18.33 -4.26
CA GLU A 10 25.17 17.77 -3.53
C GLU A 10 24.74 16.68 -2.53
N MET A 11 23.46 16.34 -2.50
CA MET A 11 22.85 15.40 -1.57
C MET A 11 22.44 14.11 -2.32
N SER A 12 22.53 12.96 -1.65
CA SER A 12 21.97 11.72 -2.18
C SER A 12 20.44 11.79 -2.30
N GLY A 13 19.84 10.94 -3.16
CA GLY A 13 18.39 10.90 -3.33
C GLY A 13 17.64 10.69 -2.00
N GLY A 14 18.11 9.77 -1.17
CA GLY A 14 17.52 9.57 0.17
C GLY A 14 17.71 10.75 1.13
N GLU A 15 18.80 11.51 1.04
CA GLU A 15 18.98 12.76 1.81
C GLU A 15 18.01 13.83 1.32
N GLN A 16 17.84 13.99 0.00
CA GLN A 16 16.87 14.92 -0.59
C GLN A 16 15.44 14.57 -0.15
N GLN A 17 15.08 13.28 -0.17
CA GLN A 17 13.76 12.82 0.24
C GLN A 17 13.49 13.11 1.73
N ARG A 18 14.45 12.85 2.61
CA ARG A 18 14.33 13.22 4.04
C ARG A 18 14.16 14.72 4.27
N VAL A 19 14.83 15.56 3.48
CA VAL A 19 14.65 17.02 3.53
C VAL A 19 13.27 17.40 3.04
N ALA A 20 12.77 16.82 1.96
CA ALA A 20 11.41 17.06 1.45
C ALA A 20 10.34 16.70 2.50
N ILE A 21 10.48 15.56 3.17
CA ILE A 21 9.59 15.16 4.28
C ILE A 21 9.65 16.18 5.42
N ALA A 22 10.85 16.62 5.82
CA ALA A 22 11.01 17.61 6.88
C ALA A 22 10.36 18.96 6.54
N ILE A 23 10.48 19.41 5.29
CA ILE A 23 9.82 20.63 4.79
C ILE A 23 8.30 20.47 4.84
N ALA A 24 7.76 19.35 4.39
CA ALA A 24 6.33 19.10 4.39
C ALA A 24 5.75 19.07 5.82
N LEU A 25 6.52 18.63 6.80
CA LEU A 25 6.12 18.61 8.22
C LEU A 25 6.24 19.95 8.95
N ALA A 26 6.92 20.94 8.37
CA ALA A 26 7.20 22.23 9.04
C ALA A 26 5.92 22.95 9.54
N ASN A 27 4.81 22.83 8.81
CA ASN A 27 3.52 23.42 9.15
C ASN A 27 2.60 22.52 9.99
N ARG A 28 3.12 21.41 10.53
CA ARG A 28 2.37 20.41 11.33
C ARG A 28 1.06 19.97 10.65
N PRO A 29 1.12 19.43 9.43
CA PRO A 29 -0.07 19.00 8.70
C PRO A 29 -0.72 17.81 9.42
N LYS A 30 -2.03 17.62 9.16
CA LYS A 30 -2.73 16.40 9.59
C LYS A 30 -2.56 15.24 8.60
N VAL A 31 -2.29 15.57 7.34
CA VAL A 31 -2.11 14.60 6.25
C VAL A 31 -0.86 14.97 5.47
N LEU A 32 -0.01 13.99 5.21
CA LEU A 32 1.17 14.09 4.34
C LEU A 32 0.91 13.23 3.10
N LEU A 33 1.02 13.85 1.93
CA LEU A 33 0.89 13.16 0.65
C LEU A 33 2.29 12.95 0.04
N ALA A 34 2.59 11.75 -0.38
CA ALA A 34 3.84 11.38 -1.01
C ALA A 34 3.56 10.64 -2.33
N ASP A 35 4.07 11.19 -3.42
CA ASP A 35 3.94 10.61 -4.76
C ASP A 35 5.28 9.98 -5.16
N GLU A 36 5.28 8.66 -5.39
CA GLU A 36 6.46 7.84 -5.72
C GLU A 36 7.69 8.13 -4.84
N PRO A 37 7.58 8.17 -3.50
CA PRO A 37 8.65 8.69 -2.65
C PRO A 37 9.92 7.83 -2.64
N THR A 38 9.87 6.62 -3.19
CA THR A 38 10.98 5.66 -3.25
C THR A 38 11.38 5.27 -4.68
N GLY A 39 10.68 5.77 -5.71
CA GLY A 39 10.83 5.31 -7.09
C GLY A 39 12.23 5.50 -7.71
N ALA A 40 13.02 6.44 -7.20
CA ALA A 40 14.39 6.71 -7.67
C ALA A 40 15.47 6.21 -6.69
N LEU A 41 15.11 5.39 -5.69
CA LEU A 41 16.00 4.96 -4.61
C LEU A 41 16.30 3.46 -4.71
N ASP A 42 17.47 3.06 -4.20
CA ASP A 42 17.76 1.65 -3.99
C ASP A 42 16.91 1.06 -2.85
N THR A 43 16.78 -0.27 -2.82
CA THR A 43 15.93 -0.99 -1.87
C THR A 43 16.23 -0.65 -0.40
N LYS A 44 17.52 -0.52 -0.05
CA LYS A 44 17.92 -0.19 1.32
C LYS A 44 17.51 1.23 1.71
N THR A 45 17.72 2.19 0.81
CA THR A 45 17.34 3.58 1.03
C THR A 45 15.82 3.74 1.04
N SER A 46 15.10 3.01 0.16
CA SER A 46 13.64 2.96 0.15
C SER A 46 13.07 2.52 1.50
N ARG A 47 13.61 1.43 2.07
CA ARG A 47 13.23 0.96 3.41
C ARG A 47 13.42 2.04 4.47
N GLN A 48 14.58 2.73 4.47
CA GLN A 48 14.84 3.82 5.41
C GLN A 48 13.82 4.98 5.28
N ILE A 49 13.35 5.28 4.06
CA ILE A 49 12.33 6.31 3.86
C ILE A 49 10.97 5.86 4.41
N LEU A 50 10.61 4.57 4.24
CA LEU A 50 9.39 4.02 4.84
C LEU A 50 9.43 4.06 6.37
N GLU A 51 10.57 3.72 6.97
CA GLU A 51 10.79 3.86 8.42
C GLU A 51 10.60 5.30 8.90
N VAL A 52 11.07 6.29 8.11
CA VAL A 52 10.84 7.72 8.43
C VAL A 52 9.35 8.06 8.36
N PHE A 53 8.61 7.60 7.34
CA PHE A 53 7.17 7.83 7.25
C PHE A 53 6.41 7.20 8.41
N HIS A 54 6.77 5.98 8.79
CA HIS A 54 6.17 5.29 9.93
C HIS A 54 6.44 6.07 11.24
N HIS A 55 7.69 6.44 11.49
CA HIS A 55 8.08 7.24 12.66
C HIS A 55 7.31 8.58 12.71
N VAL A 56 7.16 9.25 11.58
CA VAL A 56 6.39 10.50 11.46
C VAL A 56 4.92 10.26 11.78
N SER A 57 4.32 9.23 11.25
CA SER A 57 2.91 8.88 11.52
C SER A 57 2.68 8.61 13.00
N GLU A 58 3.53 7.82 13.62
CA GLU A 58 3.40 7.48 15.04
C GLU A 58 3.69 8.64 15.99
N THR A 59 4.78 9.37 15.74
CA THR A 59 5.25 10.42 16.66
C THR A 59 4.37 11.66 16.59
N TYR A 60 4.01 12.08 15.36
CA TYR A 60 3.27 13.33 15.15
C TYR A 60 1.78 13.13 14.88
N LYS A 61 1.32 11.86 14.84
CA LYS A 61 -0.07 11.49 14.52
C LYS A 61 -0.56 12.08 13.20
N VAL A 62 0.33 12.08 12.21
CA VAL A 62 0.08 12.51 10.84
C VAL A 62 -0.37 11.30 10.02
N THR A 63 -1.46 11.43 9.30
CA THR A 63 -1.82 10.41 8.30
C THR A 63 -0.91 10.53 7.09
N VAL A 64 -0.15 9.49 6.78
CA VAL A 64 0.71 9.45 5.59
C VAL A 64 -0.01 8.70 4.49
N VAL A 65 -0.20 9.34 3.33
CA VAL A 65 -0.76 8.74 2.13
C VAL A 65 0.32 8.67 1.08
N ILE A 66 0.66 7.45 0.66
CA ILE A 66 1.70 7.20 -0.35
C ILE A 66 1.02 6.70 -1.62
N VAL A 67 1.32 7.30 -2.76
CA VAL A 67 0.95 6.81 -4.08
C VAL A 67 2.17 6.17 -4.70
N THR A 68 2.05 4.92 -5.15
CA THR A 68 3.15 4.19 -5.76
C THR A 68 2.63 3.08 -6.67
N HIS A 69 3.43 2.68 -7.65
CA HIS A 69 3.21 1.48 -8.46
C HIS A 69 3.95 0.25 -7.91
N ASP A 70 4.75 0.39 -6.87
CA ASP A 70 5.48 -0.70 -6.23
C ASP A 70 4.60 -1.47 -5.25
N ARG A 71 4.12 -2.63 -5.69
CA ARG A 71 3.28 -3.52 -4.87
C ARG A 71 3.99 -4.11 -3.66
N SER A 72 5.32 -4.16 -3.65
CA SER A 72 6.08 -4.66 -2.50
C SER A 72 5.87 -3.80 -1.25
N MET A 73 5.46 -2.55 -1.43
CA MET A 73 5.13 -1.65 -0.32
C MET A 73 3.86 -2.03 0.45
N SER A 74 2.99 -2.89 -0.11
CA SER A 74 1.76 -3.33 0.58
C SER A 74 2.05 -3.97 1.93
N TYR A 75 3.20 -4.59 2.08
CA TYR A 75 3.61 -5.25 3.33
C TYR A 75 4.30 -4.32 4.33
N ALA A 76 4.65 -3.10 3.91
CA ALA A 76 5.37 -2.12 4.72
C ALA A 76 4.47 -1.00 5.27
N VAL A 77 3.17 -1.05 5.02
CA VAL A 77 2.19 -0.03 5.42
C VAL A 77 1.04 -0.67 6.20
N ASP A 78 0.31 0.14 6.97
CA ASP A 78 -0.83 -0.36 7.76
C ASP A 78 -2.01 -0.75 6.86
N ARG A 79 -2.18 -0.02 5.74
CA ARG A 79 -3.27 -0.22 4.79
C ARG A 79 -2.79 0.09 3.38
N PHE A 80 -3.01 -0.85 2.47
CA PHE A 80 -2.72 -0.70 1.05
C PHE A 80 -4.01 -0.86 0.25
N VAL A 81 -4.28 0.07 -0.66
CA VAL A 81 -5.47 0.06 -1.51
C VAL A 81 -5.03 0.04 -2.96
N GLU A 82 -5.41 -1.00 -3.68
CA GLU A 82 -5.15 -1.08 -5.11
C GLU A 82 -6.25 -0.41 -5.92
N ILE A 83 -5.84 0.48 -6.83
CA ILE A 83 -6.73 1.17 -7.76
C ILE A 83 -6.48 0.62 -9.16
N ARG A 84 -7.53 0.11 -9.80
CA ARG A 84 -7.51 -0.36 -11.19
C ARG A 84 -8.65 0.29 -11.98
N ASP A 85 -8.38 0.77 -13.17
CA ASP A 85 -9.36 1.44 -14.03
C ASP A 85 -10.15 2.55 -13.30
N GLY A 86 -9.45 3.30 -12.44
CA GLY A 86 -10.04 4.38 -11.65
C GLY A 86 -10.98 3.92 -10.52
N LYS A 87 -10.97 2.63 -10.15
CA LYS A 87 -11.78 2.04 -9.08
C LYS A 87 -10.91 1.29 -8.09
N THR A 88 -11.34 1.27 -6.84
CA THR A 88 -10.73 0.42 -5.81
C THR A 88 -11.01 -1.06 -6.14
N SER A 89 -9.96 -1.89 -6.13
CA SER A 89 -10.04 -3.32 -6.41
C SER A 89 -9.89 -4.14 -5.14
N THR A 90 -8.71 -4.08 -4.54
CA THR A 90 -8.39 -4.80 -3.31
C THR A 90 -7.90 -3.85 -2.23
N GLU A 91 -8.06 -4.26 -1.00
CA GLU A 91 -7.53 -3.61 0.18
C GLU A 91 -6.80 -4.64 1.02
N THR A 92 -5.54 -4.36 1.33
CA THR A 92 -4.73 -5.17 2.23
C THR A 92 -4.54 -4.41 3.53
N VAL A 93 -4.91 -5.01 4.65
CA VAL A 93 -4.83 -4.41 5.98
C VAL A 93 -3.92 -5.25 6.85
N ARG A 94 -2.97 -4.61 7.52
CA ARG A 94 -2.06 -5.25 8.45
C ARG A 94 -2.79 -5.60 9.75
N ARG A 95 -2.58 -6.83 10.24
CA ARG A 95 -3.16 -7.32 11.51
C ARG A 95 -2.42 -6.86 12.76
N ARG A 96 -1.14 -6.52 12.62
CA ARG A 96 -0.25 -6.12 13.73
C ARG A 96 0.41 -4.79 13.44
N PRO A 97 0.79 -4.00 14.45
CA PRO A 97 1.62 -2.82 14.25
C PRO A 97 2.92 -3.16 13.52
N PHE A 98 3.44 -2.23 12.72
CA PHE A 98 4.71 -2.39 12.04
C PHE A 98 5.86 -2.41 13.06
N GLU A 99 6.72 -3.43 13.00
CA GLU A 99 7.97 -3.49 13.76
C GLU A 99 9.14 -3.19 12.84
N ILE A 100 10.00 -2.24 13.24
CA ILE A 100 11.11 -1.72 12.41
C ILE A 100 12.10 -2.81 12.00
N ASP A 101 12.26 -3.85 12.83
CA ASP A 101 13.17 -4.97 12.58
C ASP A 101 12.54 -6.11 11.78
N GLU A 102 11.25 -6.02 11.45
CA GLU A 102 10.59 -7.03 10.62
C GLU A 102 11.13 -6.96 9.18
N GLU A 103 11.59 -8.09 8.64
CA GLU A 103 11.84 -8.17 7.20
C GLU A 103 10.52 -7.91 6.46
N ILE A 104 10.56 -7.01 5.47
CA ILE A 104 9.42 -6.78 4.57
C ILE A 104 9.24 -8.07 3.77
N SER A 105 8.41 -8.96 4.29
CA SER A 105 8.15 -10.28 3.73
C SER A 105 6.66 -10.39 3.40
N PRO A 106 6.29 -11.05 2.31
CA PRO A 106 4.92 -11.39 1.97
C PRO A 106 4.36 -12.50 2.89
N ASP A 107 4.56 -12.39 4.20
CA ASP A 107 3.98 -13.33 5.14
C ASP A 107 2.45 -13.11 5.19
N ALA A 108 1.73 -13.98 4.50
CA ALA A 108 0.26 -13.97 4.45
C ALA A 108 -0.40 -14.00 5.84
N ALA A 109 0.32 -14.43 6.88
CA ALA A 109 -0.18 -14.46 8.25
C ALA A 109 -0.29 -13.07 8.91
N SER A 110 0.39 -12.05 8.35
CA SER A 110 0.43 -10.69 8.95
C SER A 110 -0.61 -9.72 8.37
N HIS A 111 -1.30 -10.09 7.28
CA HIS A 111 -2.22 -9.21 6.55
C HIS A 111 -3.53 -9.91 6.23
N ASP A 112 -4.61 -9.13 6.19
CA ASP A 112 -5.90 -9.52 5.62
C ASP A 112 -6.08 -8.82 4.28
N GLU A 113 -6.47 -9.60 3.26
CA GLU A 113 -6.82 -9.07 1.94
C GLU A 113 -8.34 -9.06 1.78
N TYR A 114 -8.86 -7.93 1.35
CA TYR A 114 -10.28 -7.71 1.10
C TYR A 114 -10.53 -7.29 -0.34
N VAL A 115 -11.57 -7.80 -0.95
CA VAL A 115 -12.11 -7.26 -2.21
C VAL A 115 -13.09 -6.15 -1.85
N VAL A 116 -12.93 -4.98 -2.46
CA VAL A 116 -13.73 -3.80 -2.12
C VAL A 116 -14.99 -3.73 -2.99
N LEU A 117 -16.14 -3.53 -2.34
CA LEU A 117 -17.41 -3.25 -3.02
C LEU A 117 -17.52 -1.74 -3.30
N ASP A 118 -17.89 -1.39 -4.54
CA ASP A 118 -18.22 0.00 -4.87
C ASP A 118 -19.60 0.41 -4.30
N SER A 119 -19.94 1.69 -4.42
CA SER A 119 -21.23 2.22 -3.94
C SER A 119 -22.46 1.60 -4.62
N ALA A 120 -22.30 0.92 -5.76
CA ALA A 120 -23.34 0.20 -6.46
C ALA A 120 -23.38 -1.31 -6.10
N GLY A 121 -22.55 -1.75 -5.13
CA GLY A 121 -22.46 -3.14 -4.71
C GLY A 121 -21.71 -4.04 -5.69
N ARG A 122 -20.86 -3.49 -6.55
CA ARG A 122 -20.05 -4.26 -7.50
C ARG A 122 -18.66 -4.48 -6.90
N LEU A 123 -18.13 -5.69 -7.07
CA LEU A 123 -16.74 -6.04 -6.78
C LEU A 123 -15.98 -6.33 -8.08
N GLN A 124 -14.68 -6.08 -8.05
CA GLN A 124 -13.78 -6.47 -9.12
C GLN A 124 -12.96 -7.67 -8.65
N ILE A 125 -13.14 -8.82 -9.30
CA ILE A 125 -12.34 -10.01 -8.98
C ILE A 125 -10.90 -9.77 -9.46
N PRO A 126 -9.89 -9.89 -8.58
CA PRO A 126 -8.49 -9.73 -8.96
C PRO A 126 -8.09 -10.67 -10.10
N PRO A 127 -7.26 -10.21 -11.07
CA PRO A 127 -6.87 -11.03 -12.23
C PRO A 127 -6.23 -12.36 -11.86
N GLU A 128 -5.45 -12.40 -10.79
CA GLU A 128 -4.80 -13.60 -10.27
C GLU A 128 -5.82 -14.70 -9.93
N TYR A 129 -6.95 -14.37 -9.33
CA TYR A 129 -8.04 -15.33 -9.08
C TYR A 129 -8.79 -15.69 -10.35
N LYS A 130 -8.97 -14.72 -11.28
CA LYS A 130 -9.58 -15.00 -12.59
C LYS A 130 -8.77 -16.00 -13.38
N GLU A 131 -7.46 -15.80 -13.45
CA GLU A 131 -6.54 -16.69 -14.17
C GLU A 131 -6.43 -18.06 -13.49
N ALA A 132 -6.19 -18.09 -12.17
CA ALA A 132 -6.00 -19.32 -11.43
C ALA A 132 -7.22 -20.25 -11.46
N LEU A 133 -8.42 -19.67 -11.48
CA LEU A 133 -9.68 -20.43 -11.47
C LEU A 133 -10.36 -20.52 -12.86
N GLY A 134 -9.79 -19.91 -13.90
CA GLY A 134 -10.39 -19.90 -15.24
C GLY A 134 -11.74 -19.18 -15.29
N ILE A 135 -11.91 -18.10 -14.50
CA ILE A 135 -13.17 -17.37 -14.40
C ILE A 135 -13.47 -16.65 -15.71
N GLY A 136 -14.54 -17.03 -16.38
CA GLY A 136 -15.08 -16.39 -17.58
C GLY A 136 -15.97 -15.18 -17.27
N GLU A 137 -16.97 -14.96 -18.13
CA GLU A 137 -17.88 -13.81 -18.03
C GLU A 137 -19.02 -14.00 -17.02
N ARG A 138 -19.29 -15.23 -16.58
CA ARG A 138 -20.42 -15.58 -15.73
C ARG A 138 -19.98 -16.42 -14.55
N LEU A 139 -20.58 -16.16 -13.40
CA LEU A 139 -20.45 -16.95 -12.20
C LEU A 139 -21.82 -17.26 -11.61
N ARG A 140 -22.00 -18.45 -11.08
CA ARG A 140 -23.16 -18.82 -10.29
C ARG A 140 -22.97 -18.30 -8.86
N VAL A 141 -24.01 -17.68 -8.33
CA VAL A 141 -24.00 -17.13 -6.97
C VAL A 141 -24.84 -18.03 -6.06
N GLU A 142 -24.28 -18.43 -4.94
CA GLU A 142 -24.96 -19.18 -3.88
C GLU A 142 -24.76 -18.46 -2.53
N VAL A 143 -25.79 -18.52 -1.69
CA VAL A 143 -25.72 -18.09 -0.31
C VAL A 143 -25.83 -19.32 0.57
N LYS A 144 -24.81 -19.60 1.35
CA LYS A 144 -24.76 -20.74 2.27
C LYS A 144 -24.02 -20.35 3.55
N ASP A 145 -24.54 -20.72 4.70
CA ASP A 145 -23.92 -20.52 6.02
C ASP A 145 -23.44 -19.06 6.23
N ASN A 146 -24.28 -18.08 5.84
CA ASN A 146 -23.97 -16.63 5.88
C ASN A 146 -22.77 -16.22 5.00
N GLN A 147 -22.46 -17.00 3.96
CA GLN A 147 -21.38 -16.73 3.00
C GLN A 147 -21.96 -16.55 1.60
N LEU A 148 -21.38 -15.63 0.83
CA LEU A 148 -21.62 -15.49 -0.59
C LEU A 148 -20.56 -16.29 -1.35
N ILE A 149 -20.97 -17.33 -2.05
CA ILE A 149 -20.09 -18.23 -2.78
C ILE A 149 -20.28 -18.00 -4.28
N LEU A 150 -19.17 -17.73 -4.97
CA LEU A 150 -19.11 -17.63 -6.43
C LEU A 150 -18.53 -18.93 -6.99
N LYS A 151 -19.28 -19.58 -7.88
CA LYS A 151 -18.88 -20.85 -8.52
C LYS A 151 -18.78 -20.68 -10.02
N LEU A 152 -17.91 -21.45 -10.64
CA LEU A 152 -17.90 -21.58 -12.10
C LEU A 152 -19.22 -22.20 -12.56
N PRO A 153 -19.74 -21.83 -13.75
CA PRO A 153 -20.87 -22.52 -14.36
C PRO A 153 -20.50 -24.02 -14.53
N GLU A 154 -21.45 -24.90 -14.25
CA GLU A 154 -21.30 -26.30 -14.66
C GLU A 154 -21.36 -26.34 -16.19
N ASP A 155 -20.38 -26.96 -16.84
CA ASP A 155 -20.39 -27.17 -18.28
C ASP A 155 -21.67 -27.93 -18.64
N THR A 156 -22.49 -27.31 -19.49
CA THR A 156 -23.72 -27.90 -19.99
C THR A 156 -23.41 -28.63 -21.28
#